data_0c20975760b2d23a90e94b367b201870
#
_entry.id   0c20975760b2d23a90e94b367b201870
#
_cell.length_a   1.000
_cell.length_b   1.000
_cell.length_c   1.000
_cell.angle_alpha   90.00
_cell.angle_beta   90.00
_cell.angle_gamma   90.00
#
_symmetry.space_group_name_H-M   'P 1'
#
loop_
_entity.id
_entity.type
_entity.pdbx_description
1 polymer ?
#
loop_
_entity_poly.entity_id
_entity_poly.type
_entity_poly.pdbx_seq_one_letter_code
_entity_poly.pdbx_strand_id
1 'polypeptide(L)'
;MKWRDPKRKGAPKFMDCYRQWKGETNDVVFASYPMVASLKPYLPTDYVGWAMEVPDQYRADFFIRELQAAEAKGEWPNLILICLPNDHTSGTSKGSPTPASCVADNDLAFGRIVEAISRSKFWPETAIFGIEDDPQAGWDHVSGYRTTAYCISPYTKRGAVVSTQYNTTSLIRTIEQILGLPPMNQFDGSATPMFDCFREEPDFTPFAAVPNRVPLDQMNPEPRALHDPVLQRDAFASARLKLDKPDQCPEDLLNRILWHAQRGSRDPYPEWAITRNAKDDDD
;
A
#
# COMPACT_ATOMS: atom_id res chain seq x y z
N MET A 1 -6.40 -0.82 -16.63
CA MET A 1 -6.75 0.55 -17.11
C MET A 1 -6.74 0.62 -18.63
N LYS A 2 -7.58 1.45 -19.21
CA LYS A 2 -7.61 1.73 -20.65
C LYS A 2 -8.13 3.14 -20.93
N TRP A 3 -7.79 3.68 -22.10
CA TRP A 3 -8.39 4.93 -22.57
C TRP A 3 -9.87 4.74 -22.86
N ARG A 4 -10.67 5.75 -22.55
CA ARG A 4 -12.09 5.81 -22.94
C ARG A 4 -12.21 5.93 -24.47
N ASP A 5 -11.34 6.74 -25.09
CA ASP A 5 -11.21 6.80 -26.55
C ASP A 5 -10.33 5.64 -27.05
N PRO A 6 -10.88 4.67 -27.81
CA PRO A 6 -10.12 3.53 -28.32
C PRO A 6 -9.07 3.91 -29.38
N LYS A 7 -9.07 5.15 -29.89
CA LYS A 7 -8.06 5.64 -30.84
C LYS A 7 -6.76 6.05 -30.17
N ARG A 8 -6.79 6.36 -28.85
CA ARG A 8 -5.56 6.65 -28.08
C ARG A 8 -4.72 5.39 -27.95
N LYS A 9 -3.43 5.51 -28.29
CA LYS A 9 -2.48 4.39 -28.23
C LYS A 9 -1.75 4.38 -26.87
N GLY A 10 -1.29 3.19 -26.48
CA GLY A 10 -0.58 2.97 -25.21
C GLY A 10 -1.52 2.90 -24.01
N ALA A 11 -0.97 2.59 -22.85
CA ALA A 11 -1.70 2.62 -21.58
C ALA A 11 -1.71 4.01 -20.98
N PRO A 12 -2.75 4.39 -20.21
CA PRO A 12 -2.71 5.58 -19.37
C PRO A 12 -1.53 5.53 -18.40
N LYS A 13 -0.93 6.68 -18.14
CA LYS A 13 0.18 6.85 -17.20
C LYS A 13 -0.32 7.52 -15.91
N PHE A 14 0.55 7.60 -14.90
CA PHE A 14 0.20 8.17 -13.61
C PHE A 14 -0.48 9.55 -13.73
N MET A 15 0.09 10.50 -14.47
CA MET A 15 -0.49 11.84 -14.59
C MET A 15 -1.86 11.86 -15.30
N ASP A 16 -2.14 10.89 -16.17
CA ASP A 16 -3.47 10.77 -16.80
C ASP A 16 -4.50 10.32 -15.74
N CYS A 17 -4.13 9.34 -14.91
CA CYS A 17 -4.96 8.86 -13.81
C CYS A 17 -5.10 9.90 -12.69
N TYR A 18 -4.03 10.61 -12.37
CA TYR A 18 -4.01 11.67 -11.37
C TYR A 18 -4.95 12.83 -11.74
N ARG A 19 -4.87 13.32 -12.99
CA ARG A 19 -5.76 14.36 -13.49
C ARG A 19 -7.22 13.92 -13.51
N GLN A 20 -7.46 12.66 -13.84
CA GLN A 20 -8.81 12.11 -13.76
C GLN A 20 -9.31 12.03 -12.33
N TRP A 21 -8.47 11.61 -11.38
CA TRP A 21 -8.82 11.65 -9.96
C TRP A 21 -9.13 13.08 -9.50
N LYS A 22 -8.37 14.07 -9.96
CA LYS A 22 -8.62 15.51 -9.67
C LYS A 22 -9.89 16.05 -10.34
N GLY A 23 -10.57 15.27 -11.19
CA GLY A 23 -11.74 15.73 -11.96
C GLY A 23 -11.40 16.64 -13.15
N GLU A 24 -10.14 16.76 -13.52
CA GLU A 24 -9.68 17.60 -14.64
C GLU A 24 -9.95 16.93 -16.01
N THR A 25 -10.02 15.62 -16.05
CA THR A 25 -10.30 14.82 -17.25
C THR A 25 -11.25 13.66 -16.94
N ASN A 26 -11.79 13.04 -18.01
CA ASN A 26 -12.57 11.82 -17.92
C ASN A 26 -12.16 10.84 -19.02
N ASP A 27 -10.85 10.68 -19.19
CA ASP A 27 -10.25 9.99 -20.34
C ASP A 27 -9.91 8.53 -20.05
N VAL A 28 -9.80 8.13 -18.78
CA VAL A 28 -9.40 6.79 -18.38
C VAL A 28 -10.60 5.99 -17.86
N VAL A 29 -10.66 4.72 -18.23
CA VAL A 29 -11.59 3.74 -17.66
C VAL A 29 -10.82 2.82 -16.74
N PHE A 30 -11.20 2.83 -15.48
CA PHE A 30 -10.70 1.88 -14.49
C PHE A 30 -11.56 0.63 -14.50
N ALA A 31 -10.91 -0.54 -14.44
CA ALA A 31 -11.60 -1.82 -14.31
C ALA A 31 -10.70 -2.82 -13.61
N SER A 32 -11.27 -3.65 -12.76
CA SER A 32 -10.59 -4.72 -12.07
C SER A 32 -11.22 -6.07 -12.37
N TYR A 33 -10.42 -7.11 -12.34
CA TYR A 33 -10.85 -8.48 -12.56
C TYR A 33 -10.23 -9.35 -11.45
N PRO A 34 -11.00 -10.22 -10.79
CA PRO A 34 -10.46 -11.10 -9.78
C PRO A 34 -9.55 -12.14 -10.43
N MET A 35 -8.39 -12.37 -9.84
CA MET A 35 -7.51 -13.48 -10.23
C MET A 35 -8.09 -14.82 -9.77
N VAL A 36 -8.84 -14.82 -8.66
CA VAL A 36 -9.52 -16.00 -8.10
C VAL A 36 -11.01 -15.91 -8.43
N ALA A 37 -11.52 -16.88 -9.18
CA ALA A 37 -12.89 -16.86 -9.68
C ALA A 37 -13.97 -16.78 -8.58
N SER A 38 -13.74 -17.41 -7.43
CA SER A 38 -14.64 -17.38 -6.28
C SER A 38 -14.77 -16.00 -5.63
N LEU A 39 -13.81 -15.09 -5.84
CA LEU A 39 -13.86 -13.72 -5.32
C LEU A 39 -14.63 -12.76 -6.22
N LYS A 40 -15.02 -13.19 -7.42
CA LYS A 40 -15.73 -12.33 -8.37
C LYS A 40 -16.99 -11.64 -7.80
N PRO A 41 -17.83 -12.26 -6.99
CA PRO A 41 -19.01 -11.62 -6.41
C PRO A 41 -18.67 -10.53 -5.38
N TYR A 42 -17.46 -10.54 -4.83
CA TYR A 42 -17.01 -9.68 -3.74
C TYR A 42 -16.06 -8.57 -4.17
N LEU A 43 -15.62 -8.58 -5.44
CA LEU A 43 -14.73 -7.58 -5.97
C LEU A 43 -15.52 -6.51 -6.74
N PRO A 44 -15.50 -5.24 -6.32
CA PRO A 44 -16.01 -4.14 -7.13
C PRO A 44 -15.21 -4.01 -8.44
N THR A 45 -15.91 -3.86 -9.56
CA THR A 45 -15.27 -3.88 -10.88
C THR A 45 -14.48 -2.62 -11.22
N ASP A 46 -14.68 -1.54 -10.49
CA ASP A 46 -14.03 -0.24 -10.66
C ASP A 46 -13.01 0.08 -9.55
N TYR A 47 -12.87 -0.78 -8.53
CA TYR A 47 -11.72 -0.71 -7.63
C TYR A 47 -10.47 -1.25 -8.35
N VAL A 48 -9.43 -0.45 -8.41
CA VAL A 48 -8.17 -0.85 -9.07
C VAL A 48 -7.22 -1.40 -8.00
N GLY A 49 -6.88 -2.68 -8.10
CA GLY A 49 -5.88 -3.31 -7.25
C GLY A 49 -4.46 -2.90 -7.63
N TRP A 50 -3.60 -3.86 -7.92
CA TRP A 50 -2.20 -3.62 -8.31
C TRP A 50 -2.09 -2.86 -9.63
N ALA A 51 -1.84 -1.57 -9.55
CA ALA A 51 -1.56 -0.69 -10.69
C ALA A 51 -0.92 0.61 -10.19
N MET A 52 0.39 0.73 -10.33
CA MET A 52 1.19 1.86 -9.83
C MET A 52 0.88 3.20 -10.51
N GLU A 53 0.20 3.18 -11.66
CA GLU A 53 -0.23 4.39 -12.35
C GLU A 53 -1.51 5.00 -11.76
N VAL A 54 -2.20 4.30 -10.85
CA VAL A 54 -3.41 4.83 -10.21
C VAL A 54 -3.05 5.33 -8.81
N PRO A 55 -3.30 6.61 -8.49
CA PRO A 55 -3.03 7.14 -7.16
C PRO A 55 -3.86 6.40 -6.09
N ASP A 56 -3.28 6.16 -4.92
CA ASP A 56 -3.98 5.56 -3.79
C ASP A 56 -5.10 6.46 -3.28
N GLN A 57 -5.03 7.76 -3.57
CA GLN A 57 -6.14 8.67 -3.31
C GLN A 57 -7.42 8.29 -4.06
N TYR A 58 -7.32 7.74 -5.29
CA TYR A 58 -8.47 7.21 -6.02
C TYR A 58 -9.08 6.02 -5.26
N ARG A 59 -8.23 5.14 -4.72
CA ARG A 59 -8.66 3.97 -3.93
C ARG A 59 -9.33 4.40 -2.63
N ALA A 60 -8.77 5.41 -1.97
CA ALA A 60 -9.38 5.99 -0.77
C ALA A 60 -10.75 6.62 -1.06
N ASP A 61 -10.88 7.39 -2.14
CA ASP A 61 -12.16 7.99 -2.54
C ASP A 61 -13.20 6.92 -2.88
N PHE A 62 -12.78 5.87 -3.58
CA PHE A 62 -13.63 4.71 -3.85
C PHE A 62 -14.16 4.09 -2.55
N PHE A 63 -13.27 3.76 -1.63
CA PHE A 63 -13.63 3.16 -0.35
C PHE A 63 -14.56 4.06 0.47
N ILE A 64 -14.27 5.36 0.56
CA ILE A 64 -15.08 6.32 1.31
C ILE A 64 -16.50 6.42 0.72
N ARG A 65 -16.63 6.39 -0.60
CA ARG A 65 -17.94 6.35 -1.26
C ARG A 65 -18.73 5.09 -0.91
N GLU A 66 -18.07 3.92 -0.91
CA GLU A 66 -18.71 2.65 -0.53
C GLU A 66 -19.11 2.65 0.96
N LEU A 67 -18.27 3.20 1.84
CA LEU A 67 -18.57 3.38 3.25
C LEU A 67 -19.83 4.25 3.44
N GLN A 68 -19.92 5.39 2.76
CA GLN A 68 -21.09 6.27 2.82
C GLN A 68 -22.35 5.57 2.31
N ALA A 69 -22.25 4.79 1.24
CA ALA A 69 -23.37 4.00 0.73
C ALA A 69 -23.80 2.91 1.72
N ALA A 70 -22.87 2.28 2.41
CA ALA A 70 -23.12 1.29 3.46
C ALA A 70 -23.79 1.94 4.70
N GLU A 71 -23.34 3.14 5.09
CA GLU A 71 -23.99 3.89 6.17
C GLU A 71 -25.45 4.21 5.86
N ALA A 72 -25.75 4.62 4.61
CA ALA A 72 -27.11 4.90 4.18
C ALA A 72 -28.01 3.64 4.21
N LYS A 73 -27.45 2.46 3.88
CA LYS A 73 -28.17 1.18 3.91
C LYS A 73 -28.28 0.59 5.33
N GLY A 74 -27.35 0.89 6.20
CA GLY A 74 -27.23 0.26 7.52
C GLY A 74 -26.51 -1.09 7.51
N GLU A 75 -25.85 -1.45 6.43
CA GLU A 75 -25.18 -2.74 6.22
C GLU A 75 -23.73 -2.52 5.87
N TRP A 76 -22.83 -3.28 6.51
CA TRP A 76 -21.38 -3.22 6.30
C TRP A 76 -20.81 -4.64 6.27
N PRO A 77 -19.92 -4.98 5.34
CA PRO A 77 -19.29 -6.29 5.33
C PRO A 77 -18.49 -6.56 6.61
N ASN A 78 -18.52 -7.79 7.10
CA ASN A 78 -17.76 -8.18 8.29
C ASN A 78 -16.25 -8.17 8.06
N LEU A 79 -15.80 -8.36 6.81
CA LEU A 79 -14.39 -8.32 6.42
C LEU A 79 -14.24 -7.56 5.11
N ILE A 80 -13.29 -6.62 5.09
CA ILE A 80 -12.92 -5.87 3.88
C ILE A 80 -11.41 -5.91 3.75
N LEU A 81 -10.94 -6.28 2.57
CA LEU A 81 -9.53 -6.24 2.19
C LEU A 81 -9.31 -5.08 1.21
N ILE A 82 -8.34 -4.23 1.52
CA ILE A 82 -7.97 -3.07 0.72
C ILE A 82 -6.50 -3.20 0.34
N CYS A 83 -6.20 -3.05 -0.94
CA CYS A 83 -4.83 -2.97 -1.43
C CYS A 83 -4.51 -1.51 -1.76
N LEU A 84 -3.49 -0.94 -1.15
CA LEU A 84 -2.93 0.38 -1.43
C LEU A 84 -1.46 0.18 -1.85
N PRO A 85 -1.15 0.01 -3.15
CA PRO A 85 0.15 -0.50 -3.57
C PRO A 85 1.18 0.58 -3.89
N ASN A 86 0.89 1.88 -3.76
CA ASN A 86 1.78 2.91 -4.30
C ASN A 86 3.08 3.08 -3.52
N ASP A 87 3.14 2.70 -2.25
CA ASP A 87 4.35 2.66 -1.43
C ASP A 87 5.46 1.77 -2.01
N HIS A 88 5.09 0.70 -2.76
CA HIS A 88 6.05 -0.09 -3.55
C HIS A 88 6.91 0.76 -4.47
N THR A 89 6.40 1.86 -4.99
CA THR A 89 7.01 2.79 -5.94
C THR A 89 7.30 2.17 -7.32
N SER A 90 7.69 3.00 -8.28
CA SER A 90 8.27 2.58 -9.56
C SER A 90 9.73 3.02 -9.67
N GLY A 91 10.42 3.11 -8.53
CA GLY A 91 11.77 3.64 -8.45
C GLY A 91 11.86 5.07 -9.01
N THR A 92 12.91 5.36 -9.71
CA THR A 92 13.15 6.67 -10.34
C THR A 92 12.79 6.69 -11.83
N SER A 93 11.83 5.86 -12.23
CA SER A 93 11.39 5.75 -13.63
C SER A 93 10.74 7.04 -14.10
N LYS A 94 11.14 7.52 -15.28
CA LYS A 94 10.49 8.65 -15.95
C LYS A 94 9.01 8.40 -16.14
N GLY A 95 8.19 9.40 -15.85
CA GLY A 95 6.73 9.32 -16.02
C GLY A 95 6.00 8.68 -14.84
N SER A 96 6.74 8.28 -13.81
CA SER A 96 6.22 7.89 -12.50
C SER A 96 6.52 8.96 -11.45
N PRO A 97 5.74 9.06 -10.36
CA PRO A 97 6.08 9.92 -9.24
C PRO A 97 7.40 9.51 -8.60
N THR A 98 8.01 10.43 -7.86
CA THR A 98 9.18 10.10 -7.05
C THR A 98 8.80 9.09 -5.97
N PRO A 99 9.75 8.25 -5.48
CA PRO A 99 9.48 7.33 -4.38
C PRO A 99 8.84 8.01 -3.16
N ALA A 100 9.34 9.19 -2.78
CA ALA A 100 8.77 9.97 -1.67
C ALA A 100 7.32 10.40 -1.93
N SER A 101 6.98 10.74 -3.18
CA SER A 101 5.61 11.08 -3.59
C SER A 101 4.68 9.87 -3.53
N CYS A 102 5.17 8.69 -3.93
CA CYS A 102 4.44 7.43 -3.86
C CYS A 102 4.09 7.05 -2.42
N VAL A 103 5.07 7.11 -1.52
CA VAL A 103 4.86 6.84 -0.08
C VAL A 103 3.90 7.86 0.54
N ALA A 104 4.01 9.15 0.17
CA ALA A 104 3.09 10.18 0.65
C ALA A 104 1.65 9.97 0.17
N ASP A 105 1.47 9.47 -1.05
CA ASP A 105 0.16 9.12 -1.59
C ASP A 105 -0.47 7.95 -0.83
N ASN A 106 0.29 6.89 -0.58
CA ASN A 106 -0.14 5.73 0.21
C ASN A 106 -0.49 6.13 1.66
N ASP A 107 0.41 6.82 2.36
CA ASP A 107 0.22 7.26 3.74
C ASP A 107 -1.04 8.13 3.90
N LEU A 108 -1.21 9.13 3.02
CA LEU A 108 -2.40 9.98 3.05
C LEU A 108 -3.67 9.19 2.75
N ALA A 109 -3.64 8.26 1.80
CA ALA A 109 -4.80 7.43 1.46
C ALA A 109 -5.22 6.56 2.65
N PHE A 110 -4.26 5.91 3.31
CA PHE A 110 -4.50 5.13 4.53
C PHE A 110 -5.08 6.02 5.65
N GLY A 111 -4.47 7.18 5.91
CA GLY A 111 -4.97 8.13 6.90
C GLY A 111 -6.41 8.59 6.64
N ARG A 112 -6.77 8.87 5.38
CA ARG A 112 -8.13 9.27 4.98
C ARG A 112 -9.15 8.14 5.17
N ILE A 113 -8.77 6.90 4.89
CA ILE A 113 -9.61 5.72 5.15
C ILE A 113 -9.87 5.58 6.64
N VAL A 114 -8.83 5.65 7.47
CA VAL A 114 -8.94 5.58 8.93
C VAL A 114 -9.82 6.72 9.48
N GLU A 115 -9.63 7.94 9.00
CA GLU A 115 -10.48 9.07 9.37
C GLU A 115 -11.94 8.81 9.04
N ALA A 116 -12.23 8.38 7.81
CA ALA A 116 -13.60 8.13 7.37
C ALA A 116 -14.27 7.03 8.22
N ILE A 117 -13.60 5.91 8.45
CA ILE A 117 -14.13 4.82 9.28
C ILE A 117 -14.36 5.30 10.72
N SER A 118 -13.38 6.03 11.30
CA SER A 118 -13.45 6.48 12.68
C SER A 118 -14.57 7.52 12.94
N ARG A 119 -15.10 8.14 11.90
CA ARG A 119 -16.24 9.06 11.93
C ARG A 119 -17.55 8.41 11.55
N SER A 120 -17.53 7.16 11.07
CA SER A 120 -18.72 6.44 10.65
C SER A 120 -19.47 5.82 11.83
N LYS A 121 -20.74 5.48 11.61
CA LYS A 121 -21.53 4.77 12.61
C LYS A 121 -21.02 3.36 12.92
N PHE A 122 -20.15 2.80 12.07
CA PHE A 122 -19.57 1.48 12.24
C PHE A 122 -18.33 1.48 13.13
N TRP A 123 -17.79 2.66 13.47
CA TRP A 123 -16.57 2.78 14.26
C TRP A 123 -16.56 1.98 15.57
N PRO A 124 -17.66 1.96 16.37
CA PRO A 124 -17.70 1.22 17.62
C PRO A 124 -17.42 -0.29 17.51
N GLU A 125 -17.64 -0.86 16.33
CA GLU A 125 -17.52 -2.31 16.07
C GLU A 125 -16.45 -2.62 15.01
N THR A 126 -15.52 -1.68 14.75
CA THR A 126 -14.52 -1.83 13.70
C THR A 126 -13.12 -1.94 14.27
N ALA A 127 -12.34 -2.88 13.74
CA ALA A 127 -10.89 -2.94 13.86
C ALA A 127 -10.25 -2.84 12.47
N ILE A 128 -9.22 -2.00 12.34
CA ILE A 128 -8.45 -1.80 11.12
C ILE A 128 -7.05 -2.33 11.37
N PHE A 129 -6.58 -3.19 10.49
CA PHE A 129 -5.21 -3.68 10.47
C PHE A 129 -4.55 -3.20 9.18
N GLY A 130 -3.51 -2.37 9.31
CA GLY A 130 -2.65 -2.01 8.21
C GLY A 130 -1.36 -2.81 8.34
N ILE A 131 -0.95 -3.46 7.27
CA ILE A 131 0.31 -4.22 7.23
C ILE A 131 0.95 -4.05 5.88
N GLU A 132 2.25 -3.90 5.88
CA GLU A 132 3.10 -4.03 4.72
C GLU A 132 3.39 -5.51 4.50
N ASP A 133 3.25 -6.00 3.26
CA ASP A 133 3.37 -7.42 2.95
C ASP A 133 4.81 -7.92 3.10
N ASP A 134 5.78 -7.14 2.64
CA ASP A 134 7.20 -7.42 2.82
C ASP A 134 8.06 -6.15 3.01
N PRO A 135 9.26 -6.25 3.58
CA PRO A 135 10.17 -5.11 3.75
C PRO A 135 10.97 -4.78 2.49
N GLN A 136 10.78 -5.52 1.39
CA GLN A 136 11.51 -5.39 0.12
C GLN A 136 13.03 -5.19 0.32
N ALA A 137 13.73 -6.06 1.00
CA ALA A 137 15.15 -5.88 1.37
C ALA A 137 15.47 -4.49 2.01
N GLY A 138 14.49 -3.71 2.39
CA GLY A 138 14.59 -2.54 3.25
C GLY A 138 14.84 -2.94 4.70
N TRP A 139 15.68 -3.93 4.91
CA TRP A 139 15.93 -4.59 6.17
C TRP A 139 16.46 -3.62 7.20
N ASP A 140 15.94 -3.71 8.41
CA ASP A 140 16.55 -3.02 9.52
C ASP A 140 17.72 -3.85 10.12
N HIS A 141 18.49 -3.24 11.02
CA HIS A 141 19.63 -3.91 11.64
C HIS A 141 19.22 -4.93 12.72
N VAL A 142 17.92 -5.07 13.02
CA VAL A 142 17.39 -6.00 14.01
C VAL A 142 16.90 -7.29 13.36
N SER A 143 16.10 -7.17 12.30
CA SER A 143 15.54 -8.31 11.57
C SER A 143 15.23 -7.94 10.12
N GLY A 144 15.75 -8.71 9.19
CA GLY A 144 15.49 -8.54 7.77
C GLY A 144 14.05 -8.82 7.33
N TYR A 145 13.24 -9.37 8.21
CA TYR A 145 11.85 -9.77 7.94
C TYR A 145 10.84 -8.93 8.71
N ARG A 146 11.28 -7.85 9.33
CA ARG A 146 10.40 -6.98 10.11
C ARG A 146 9.80 -5.91 9.22
N THR A 147 8.48 -5.78 9.25
CA THR A 147 7.73 -4.80 8.46
C THR A 147 6.86 -3.91 9.35
N THR A 148 6.24 -2.90 8.77
CA THR A 148 5.37 -1.96 9.46
C THR A 148 3.97 -2.57 9.63
N ALA A 149 3.39 -2.45 10.84
CA ALA A 149 2.02 -2.87 11.10
C ALA A 149 1.29 -1.90 12.02
N TYR A 150 0.02 -1.70 11.77
CA TYR A 150 -0.87 -0.85 12.55
C TYR A 150 -2.09 -1.63 13.00
N CYS A 151 -2.49 -1.44 14.26
CA CYS A 151 -3.73 -1.96 14.82
C CYS A 151 -4.55 -0.79 15.34
N ILE A 152 -5.71 -0.53 14.73
CA ILE A 152 -6.49 0.70 14.93
C ILE A 152 -7.96 0.32 15.18
N SER A 153 -8.47 0.70 16.34
CA SER A 153 -9.85 0.43 16.78
C SER A 153 -10.16 1.36 17.97
N PRO A 154 -11.43 1.55 18.37
CA PRO A 154 -11.73 2.14 19.67
C PRO A 154 -11.08 1.40 20.83
N TYR A 155 -10.87 0.10 20.68
CA TYR A 155 -10.34 -0.79 21.72
C TYR A 155 -8.83 -1.00 21.64
N THR A 156 -8.10 -0.26 20.82
CA THR A 156 -6.64 -0.35 20.77
C THR A 156 -5.95 0.70 21.64
N LYS A 157 -4.75 0.41 22.08
CA LYS A 157 -3.87 1.33 22.81
C LYS A 157 -3.38 2.41 21.86
N ARG A 158 -3.86 3.64 21.99
CA ARG A 158 -3.46 4.75 21.13
C ARG A 158 -2.04 5.23 21.40
N GLY A 159 -1.30 5.52 20.33
CA GLY A 159 0.07 6.04 20.43
C GLY A 159 1.06 5.09 21.11
N ALA A 160 0.70 3.81 21.25
CA ALA A 160 1.55 2.80 21.84
C ALA A 160 2.38 2.09 20.78
N VAL A 161 3.60 1.71 21.16
CA VAL A 161 4.43 0.78 20.42
C VAL A 161 4.39 -0.56 21.15
N VAL A 162 3.90 -1.60 20.48
CA VAL A 162 3.84 -2.97 21.01
C VAL A 162 5.06 -3.72 20.51
N SER A 163 5.90 -4.17 21.44
CA SER A 163 7.17 -4.86 21.15
C SER A 163 7.06 -6.39 21.16
N THR A 164 5.88 -6.95 21.40
CA THR A 164 5.64 -8.38 21.28
C THR A 164 5.82 -8.79 19.82
N GLN A 165 6.54 -9.88 19.60
CA GLN A 165 6.75 -10.39 18.26
C GLN A 165 5.44 -11.00 17.72
N TYR A 166 4.87 -10.35 16.75
CA TYR A 166 3.76 -10.83 15.96
C TYR A 166 4.18 -11.03 14.51
N ASN A 167 3.48 -11.85 13.79
CA ASN A 167 3.65 -12.06 12.36
C ASN A 167 2.30 -11.99 11.64
N THR A 168 2.30 -12.16 10.33
CA THR A 168 1.07 -12.10 9.52
C THR A 168 0.02 -13.12 9.98
N THR A 169 0.43 -14.32 10.42
CA THR A 169 -0.51 -15.32 10.95
C THR A 169 -1.09 -14.91 12.31
N SER A 170 -0.37 -14.14 13.13
CA SER A 170 -0.91 -13.52 14.36
C SER A 170 -2.03 -12.53 14.06
N LEU A 171 -1.85 -11.72 13.00
CA LEU A 171 -2.87 -10.78 12.53
C LEU A 171 -4.11 -11.53 12.02
N ILE A 172 -3.92 -12.55 11.18
CA ILE A 172 -5.01 -13.40 10.67
C ILE A 172 -5.76 -14.05 11.84
N ARG A 173 -5.02 -14.63 12.79
CA ARG A 173 -5.63 -15.26 13.98
C ARG A 173 -6.44 -14.26 14.81
N THR A 174 -5.99 -13.02 14.91
CA THR A 174 -6.73 -11.96 15.61
C THR A 174 -8.04 -11.66 14.89
N ILE A 175 -8.02 -11.53 13.57
CA ILE A 175 -9.22 -11.31 12.75
C ILE A 175 -10.21 -12.49 12.90
N GLU A 176 -9.71 -13.73 12.83
CA GLU A 176 -10.54 -14.92 13.01
C GLU A 176 -11.25 -14.93 14.37
N GLN A 177 -10.53 -14.58 15.44
CA GLN A 177 -11.14 -14.50 16.77
C GLN A 177 -12.17 -13.40 16.90
N ILE A 178 -11.92 -12.22 16.34
CA ILE A 178 -12.89 -11.11 16.31
C ILE A 178 -14.16 -11.53 15.57
N LEU A 179 -14.03 -12.26 14.47
CA LEU A 179 -15.16 -12.68 13.63
C LEU A 179 -15.78 -14.03 14.08
N GLY A 180 -15.23 -14.69 15.10
CA GLY A 180 -15.70 -16.00 15.54
C GLY A 180 -15.45 -17.12 14.53
N LEU A 181 -14.42 -16.99 13.69
CA LEU A 181 -14.05 -17.98 12.69
C LEU A 181 -13.07 -19.02 13.24
N PRO A 182 -13.16 -20.28 12.81
CA PRO A 182 -12.13 -21.27 13.10
C PRO A 182 -10.85 -20.95 12.32
N PRO A 183 -9.68 -21.39 12.79
CA PRO A 183 -8.44 -21.25 12.03
C PRO A 183 -8.52 -22.02 10.71
N MET A 184 -7.90 -21.46 9.67
CA MET A 184 -7.85 -22.07 8.33
C MET A 184 -6.91 -23.27 8.29
N ASN A 185 -5.83 -23.22 9.08
CA ASN A 185 -4.83 -24.28 9.15
C ASN A 185 -4.02 -24.22 10.46
N GLN A 186 -2.98 -25.04 10.58
CA GLN A 186 -2.16 -25.11 11.80
C GLN A 186 -1.31 -23.85 12.05
N PHE A 187 -0.94 -23.08 11.01
CA PHE A 187 -0.08 -21.91 11.18
C PHE A 187 -0.81 -20.78 11.90
N ASP A 188 -2.00 -20.43 11.42
CA ASP A 188 -2.84 -19.44 12.09
C ASP A 188 -3.43 -19.99 13.39
N GLY A 189 -3.79 -21.29 13.43
CA GLY A 189 -4.30 -21.95 14.63
C GLY A 189 -3.32 -21.95 15.81
N SER A 190 -2.02 -21.99 15.57
CA SER A 190 -0.97 -21.94 16.59
C SER A 190 -0.41 -20.52 16.84
N ALA A 191 -0.79 -19.54 16.02
CA ALA A 191 -0.28 -18.19 16.15
C ALA A 191 -0.85 -17.48 17.39
N THR A 192 -0.01 -16.67 18.03
CA THR A 192 -0.42 -15.82 19.15
C THR A 192 -1.23 -14.64 18.63
N PRO A 193 -2.49 -14.45 19.03
CA PRO A 193 -3.26 -13.28 18.68
C PRO A 193 -2.65 -12.00 19.26
N MET A 194 -2.97 -10.85 18.67
CA MET A 194 -2.37 -9.54 19.00
C MET A 194 -3.01 -8.90 20.25
N PHE A 195 -3.13 -9.65 21.35
CA PHE A 195 -3.81 -9.21 22.58
C PHE A 195 -3.22 -7.92 23.16
N ASP A 196 -1.89 -7.76 23.11
CA ASP A 196 -1.21 -6.62 23.70
C ASP A 196 -1.53 -5.29 23.01
N CYS A 197 -2.13 -5.34 21.82
CA CYS A 197 -2.59 -4.15 21.09
C CYS A 197 -3.89 -3.59 21.68
N PHE A 198 -4.65 -4.38 22.42
CA PHE A 198 -6.00 -4.03 22.85
C PHE A 198 -6.07 -3.60 24.32
N ARG A 199 -7.18 -2.97 24.67
CA ARG A 199 -7.55 -2.52 26.01
C ARG A 199 -9.05 -2.72 26.21
N GLU A 200 -9.51 -2.80 27.46
CA GLU A 200 -10.93 -3.00 27.80
C GLU A 200 -11.76 -1.73 27.60
N GLU A 201 -11.24 -0.59 28.02
CA GLU A 201 -11.95 0.70 27.94
C GLU A 201 -11.81 1.31 26.55
N PRO A 202 -12.90 1.50 25.78
CA PRO A 202 -12.83 2.06 24.45
C PRO A 202 -12.58 3.57 24.44
N ASP A 203 -11.92 4.04 23.39
CA ASP A 203 -11.78 5.45 23.06
C ASP A 203 -12.37 5.69 21.65
N PHE A 204 -13.58 6.23 21.61
CA PHE A 204 -14.31 6.49 20.37
C PHE A 204 -13.88 7.79 19.67
N THR A 205 -12.92 8.52 20.19
CA THR A 205 -12.42 9.74 19.55
C THR A 205 -11.99 9.46 18.10
N PRO A 206 -12.53 10.15 17.10
CA PRO A 206 -12.15 9.95 15.71
C PRO A 206 -10.68 10.31 15.46
N PHE A 207 -10.11 9.69 14.46
CA PHE A 207 -8.83 10.11 13.90
C PHE A 207 -9.02 11.26 12.91
N ALA A 208 -7.95 12.00 12.65
CA ALA A 208 -7.89 12.97 11.58
C ALA A 208 -6.67 12.65 10.69
N ALA A 209 -6.89 12.62 9.40
CA ALA A 209 -5.80 12.47 8.45
C ALA A 209 -4.87 13.68 8.50
N VAL A 210 -3.58 13.42 8.52
CA VAL A 210 -2.56 14.47 8.47
C VAL A 210 -2.29 14.79 7.00
N PRO A 211 -2.27 16.08 6.60
CA PRO A 211 -1.94 16.44 5.22
C PRO A 211 -0.54 15.96 4.83
N ASN A 212 -0.40 15.54 3.57
CA ASN A 212 0.88 15.14 3.00
C ASN A 212 1.89 16.30 3.00
N ARG A 213 3.15 15.98 3.27
CA ARG A 213 4.26 16.96 3.25
C ARG A 213 4.98 16.99 1.91
N VAL A 214 4.89 15.92 1.14
CA VAL A 214 5.47 15.78 -0.20
C VAL A 214 4.35 15.89 -1.22
N PRO A 215 4.49 16.69 -2.29
CA PRO A 215 3.48 16.75 -3.36
C PRO A 215 3.23 15.37 -3.97
N LEU A 216 1.95 15.01 -4.18
CA LEU A 216 1.57 13.69 -4.69
C LEU A 216 1.86 13.52 -6.19
N ASP A 217 2.12 14.62 -6.88
CA ASP A 217 2.42 14.70 -8.32
C ASP A 217 3.87 15.12 -8.59
N GLN A 218 4.74 15.00 -7.61
CA GLN A 218 6.16 15.23 -7.81
C GLN A 218 6.76 14.10 -8.65
N MET A 219 6.99 14.39 -9.94
CA MET A 219 7.43 13.38 -10.90
C MET A 219 8.94 13.21 -10.93
N ASN A 220 9.39 11.99 -11.22
CA ASN A 220 10.79 11.73 -11.51
C ASN A 220 11.25 12.54 -12.74
N PRO A 221 12.44 13.14 -12.70
CA PRO A 221 12.97 13.92 -13.82
C PRO A 221 13.34 13.01 -15.01
N GLU A 222 13.52 13.63 -16.16
CA GLU A 222 14.12 12.97 -17.32
C GLU A 222 15.51 12.44 -16.94
N PRO A 223 15.85 11.16 -17.25
CA PRO A 223 17.16 10.62 -16.89
C PRO A 223 18.34 11.48 -17.40
N ARG A 224 18.23 12.02 -18.60
CA ARG A 224 19.24 12.88 -19.19
C ARG A 224 19.37 14.27 -18.56
N ALA A 225 18.39 14.70 -17.77
CA ALA A 225 18.44 15.93 -17.00
C ALA A 225 19.18 15.77 -15.66
N LEU A 226 19.46 14.52 -15.26
CA LEU A 226 20.22 14.22 -14.05
C LEU A 226 21.73 14.38 -14.34
N HIS A 227 22.39 15.22 -13.53
CA HIS A 227 23.84 15.46 -13.66
C HIS A 227 24.68 14.38 -12.96
N ASP A 228 24.10 13.68 -11.99
CA ASP A 228 24.77 12.59 -11.27
C ASP A 228 24.70 11.29 -12.08
N PRO A 229 25.84 10.69 -12.44
CA PRO A 229 25.87 9.48 -13.26
C PRO A 229 25.19 8.27 -12.59
N VAL A 230 25.22 8.17 -11.26
CA VAL A 230 24.59 7.10 -10.51
C VAL A 230 23.07 7.24 -10.60
N LEU A 231 22.54 8.42 -10.28
CA LEU A 231 21.10 8.69 -10.36
C LEU A 231 20.58 8.57 -11.80
N GLN A 232 21.40 8.96 -12.79
CA GLN A 232 21.03 8.78 -14.21
C GLN A 232 20.95 7.30 -14.59
N ARG A 233 21.96 6.50 -14.20
CA ARG A 233 21.95 5.03 -14.39
C ARG A 233 20.73 4.41 -13.74
N ASP A 234 20.43 4.79 -12.51
CA ASP A 234 19.31 4.27 -11.73
C ASP A 234 17.96 4.61 -12.36
N ALA A 235 17.81 5.80 -12.91
CA ALA A 235 16.63 6.19 -13.66
C ALA A 235 16.42 5.36 -14.95
N PHE A 236 17.50 5.04 -15.66
CA PHE A 236 17.43 4.12 -16.80
C PHE A 236 17.16 2.67 -16.39
N ALA A 237 17.70 2.23 -15.26
CA ALA A 237 17.43 0.91 -14.72
C ALA A 237 15.97 0.77 -14.28
N SER A 238 15.44 1.75 -13.57
CA SER A 238 14.03 1.80 -13.14
C SER A 238 13.06 1.62 -14.31
N ALA A 239 13.35 2.21 -15.47
CA ALA A 239 12.50 2.09 -16.64
C ALA A 239 12.42 0.66 -17.23
N ARG A 240 13.24 -0.27 -16.73
CA ARG A 240 13.31 -1.68 -17.18
C ARG A 240 12.81 -2.65 -16.13
N LEU A 241 12.46 -2.16 -14.94
CA LEU A 241 11.90 -3.00 -13.87
C LEU A 241 10.56 -3.60 -14.30
N LYS A 242 10.33 -4.84 -13.93
CA LYS A 242 9.07 -5.55 -14.19
C LYS A 242 8.12 -5.27 -13.04
N LEU A 243 7.31 -4.23 -13.18
CA LEU A 243 6.37 -3.75 -12.16
C LEU A 243 4.90 -4.00 -12.55
N ASP A 244 4.66 -4.73 -13.63
CA ASP A 244 3.33 -5.06 -14.13
C ASP A 244 2.64 -6.21 -13.37
N LYS A 245 3.42 -6.92 -12.58
CA LYS A 245 2.95 -7.99 -11.69
C LYS A 245 3.68 -7.94 -10.36
N PRO A 246 3.04 -8.34 -9.26
CA PRO A 246 3.70 -8.51 -7.97
C PRO A 246 4.89 -9.48 -8.08
N ASP A 247 5.90 -9.32 -7.25
CA ASP A 247 7.05 -10.22 -7.01
C ASP A 247 7.92 -10.53 -8.25
N GLN A 248 7.85 -9.70 -9.31
CA GLN A 248 8.68 -9.87 -10.51
C GLN A 248 9.80 -8.83 -10.65
N CYS A 249 9.87 -7.90 -9.72
CA CYS A 249 10.92 -6.89 -9.70
C CYS A 249 12.20 -7.46 -9.09
N PRO A 250 13.40 -7.21 -9.67
CA PRO A 250 14.66 -7.50 -9.00
C PRO A 250 14.84 -6.59 -7.78
N GLU A 251 14.53 -7.09 -6.58
CA GLU A 251 14.47 -6.31 -5.35
C GLU A 251 15.76 -5.60 -4.98
N ASP A 252 16.92 -6.29 -5.01
CA ASP A 252 18.21 -5.66 -4.71
C ASP A 252 18.48 -4.45 -5.62
N LEU A 253 18.08 -4.54 -6.89
CA LEU A 253 18.22 -3.41 -7.83
C LEU A 253 17.28 -2.26 -7.45
N LEU A 254 16.00 -2.55 -7.18
CA LEU A 254 15.03 -1.53 -6.77
C LEU A 254 15.45 -0.86 -5.46
N ASN A 255 15.90 -1.64 -4.47
CA ASN A 255 16.33 -1.12 -3.18
C ASN A 255 17.55 -0.20 -3.28
N ARG A 256 18.54 -0.51 -4.13
CA ARG A 256 19.66 0.39 -4.39
C ARG A 256 19.21 1.69 -5.04
N ILE A 257 18.28 1.62 -5.99
CA ILE A 257 17.68 2.78 -6.62
C ILE A 257 16.97 3.66 -5.58
N LEU A 258 16.16 3.06 -4.72
CA LEU A 258 15.45 3.76 -3.65
C LEU A 258 16.41 4.37 -2.63
N TRP A 259 17.46 3.64 -2.27
CA TRP A 259 18.51 4.16 -1.39
C TRP A 259 19.15 5.42 -1.95
N HIS A 260 19.61 5.38 -3.20
CA HIS A 260 20.22 6.55 -3.83
C HIS A 260 19.23 7.70 -4.00
N ALA A 261 17.96 7.41 -4.30
CA ALA A 261 16.93 8.43 -4.42
C ALA A 261 16.65 9.16 -3.09
N GLN A 262 16.72 8.43 -1.95
CA GLN A 262 16.38 8.96 -0.64
C GLN A 262 17.59 9.51 0.12
N ARG A 263 18.74 8.84 0.03
CA ARG A 263 19.98 9.15 0.77
C ARG A 263 21.00 9.93 -0.06
N GLY A 264 20.85 9.89 -1.38
CA GLY A 264 21.80 10.44 -2.33
C GLY A 264 22.83 9.41 -2.79
N SER A 265 23.37 9.64 -3.98
CA SER A 265 24.31 8.72 -4.66
C SER A 265 25.64 8.51 -3.96
N ARG A 266 26.01 9.42 -3.02
CA ARG A 266 27.27 9.37 -2.26
C ARG A 266 27.16 8.55 -0.99
N ASP A 267 25.95 8.26 -0.51
CA ASP A 267 25.73 7.43 0.67
C ASP A 267 25.80 5.96 0.25
N PRO A 268 26.81 5.17 0.68
CA PRO A 268 26.99 3.81 0.22
C PRO A 268 25.81 2.95 0.65
N TYR A 269 25.36 2.09 -0.26
CA TYR A 269 24.34 1.10 0.07
C TYR A 269 24.89 0.14 1.13
N PRO A 270 24.15 -0.11 2.22
CA PRO A 270 24.68 -0.89 3.35
C PRO A 270 25.04 -2.32 2.94
N GLU A 271 26.22 -2.79 3.38
CA GLU A 271 26.66 -4.16 3.08
C GLU A 271 25.72 -5.23 3.64
N TRP A 272 25.10 -4.97 4.79
CA TRP A 272 24.13 -5.88 5.40
C TRP A 272 22.83 -6.00 4.62
N ALA A 273 22.51 -5.03 3.76
CA ALA A 273 21.30 -5.02 2.91
C ALA A 273 21.56 -5.70 1.54
N ILE A 274 22.77 -6.20 1.28
CA ILE A 274 23.08 -6.87 0.02
C ILE A 274 22.57 -8.31 0.07
N THR A 275 21.54 -8.62 -0.70
CA THR A 275 21.11 -10.00 -0.94
C THR A 275 22.15 -10.72 -1.79
N ARG A 276 22.87 -11.66 -1.21
CA ARG A 276 23.95 -12.41 -1.89
C ARG A 276 23.43 -13.48 -2.86
N ASN A 277 22.17 -13.81 -2.83
CA ASN A 277 21.54 -14.81 -3.71
C ASN A 277 20.15 -14.36 -4.15
N ALA A 278 20.08 -13.72 -5.29
CA ALA A 278 18.80 -13.42 -5.97
C ALA A 278 18.19 -14.67 -6.65
N LYS A 279 18.50 -15.89 -6.17
CA LYS A 279 18.00 -17.15 -6.75
C LYS A 279 17.23 -18.03 -5.76
N ASP A 280 17.19 -17.66 -4.48
CA ASP A 280 16.64 -18.52 -3.44
C ASP A 280 15.30 -18.01 -2.85
N ASP A 281 14.74 -16.94 -3.41
CA ASP A 281 13.46 -16.35 -2.92
C ASP A 281 12.24 -16.84 -3.72
N ASP A 282 12.37 -17.84 -4.58
CA ASP A 282 11.30 -18.44 -5.40
C ASP A 282 10.89 -19.85 -4.94
N ASP A 283 10.85 -20.12 -3.62
CA ASP A 283 10.26 -21.38 -3.10
C ASP A 283 9.15 -21.13 -2.08
#